data_16dade80dc30f6b8bba9d9ee6744c9cd
#
_entry.id   16dade80dc30f6b8bba9d9ee6744c9cd
#
_cell.length_a   1.000
_cell.length_b   1.000
_cell.length_c   1.000
_cell.angle_alpha   90.00
_cell.angle_beta   90.00
_cell.angle_gamma   90.00
#
_symmetry.space_group_name_H-M   'P 1'
#
loop_
_entity.id
_entity.type
_entity.pdbx_description
1 polymer ?
#
loop_
_entity_poly.entity_id
_entity_poly.type
_entity_poly.pdbx_seq_one_letter_code
_entity_poly.pdbx_strand_id
1 'polypeptide(L)'
;SVLLLPVCVIDSAFWKQCDSVYAMFAVISLYYYITGHYTKCFVVYAIGFCFKLQIIFLLPLYGMLWLFEHKHSFLQFLWIPLLYGLTGLPSILAGDSWSYVYRTYMSQVNLSRDTFLNYPNIWAVLPELSGDPVVRVAEGITIVVLVIFLTMCLKKKHVITALEMLCLAGITVWTCAMFLTCMHERYDYLSLIILWVYGLAKGKYEFRLSVVMQCIMTICYTSLINYFPYPLLGMVYICVYIAYVCRGKKECREHTDKEAG
;
A
#
# COMPACT_ATOMS: atom_id res chain seq x y z
N SER A 1 6.81 -8.16 17.74
CA SER A 1 5.40 -7.74 17.94
C SER A 1 4.58 -7.87 16.65
N VAL A 2 5.13 -7.57 15.46
CA VAL A 2 4.38 -7.61 14.18
C VAL A 2 3.70 -8.95 13.93
N LEU A 3 4.39 -10.07 14.12
CA LEU A 3 3.85 -11.42 13.88
C LEU A 3 2.67 -11.79 14.80
N LEU A 4 2.49 -11.07 15.90
CA LEU A 4 1.42 -11.30 16.87
C LEU A 4 0.27 -10.29 16.72
N LEU A 5 0.31 -9.43 15.70
CA LEU A 5 -0.82 -8.56 15.41
C LEU A 5 -2.05 -9.40 15.02
N PRO A 6 -3.23 -9.09 15.57
CA PRO A 6 -4.45 -9.84 15.26
C PRO A 6 -4.70 -9.96 13.76
N VAL A 7 -4.50 -8.89 12.99
CA VAL A 7 -4.66 -8.91 11.53
C VAL A 7 -3.71 -9.90 10.86
N CYS A 8 -2.45 -10.01 11.32
CA CYS A 8 -1.48 -10.96 10.77
C CYS A 8 -1.87 -12.41 11.07
N VAL A 9 -2.34 -12.68 12.30
CA VAL A 9 -2.77 -14.01 12.72
C VAL A 9 -4.05 -14.42 11.97
N ILE A 10 -5.03 -13.53 11.87
CA ILE A 10 -6.30 -13.80 11.20
C ILE A 10 -6.07 -14.02 9.70
N ASP A 11 -5.30 -13.14 9.04
CA ASP A 11 -5.00 -13.25 7.62
C ASP A 11 -4.33 -14.59 7.28
N SER A 12 -3.27 -14.93 8.01
CA SER A 12 -2.46 -16.11 7.68
C SER A 12 -3.07 -17.43 8.17
N ALA A 13 -3.61 -17.46 9.40
CA ALA A 13 -4.09 -18.70 10.03
C ALA A 13 -5.55 -19.03 9.70
N PHE A 14 -6.43 -18.03 9.73
CA PHE A 14 -7.87 -18.25 9.49
C PHE A 14 -8.23 -18.10 8.01
N TRP A 15 -7.77 -17.04 7.36
CA TRP A 15 -8.07 -16.77 5.95
C TRP A 15 -7.14 -17.53 4.98
N LYS A 16 -6.04 -18.11 5.50
CA LYS A 16 -5.04 -18.84 4.70
C LYS A 16 -4.50 -18.02 3.53
N GLN A 17 -4.32 -16.72 3.75
CA GLN A 17 -3.82 -15.79 2.74
C GLN A 17 -2.29 -15.70 2.79
N CYS A 18 -1.71 -15.31 1.66
CA CYS A 18 -0.25 -15.13 1.51
C CYS A 18 0.20 -13.65 1.61
N ASP A 19 -0.59 -12.78 2.27
CA ASP A 19 -0.30 -11.36 2.34
C ASP A 19 1.01 -11.04 3.05
N SER A 20 1.38 -11.85 4.02
CA SER A 20 2.68 -11.77 4.70
C SER A 20 3.87 -11.97 3.75
N VAL A 21 3.72 -12.75 2.67
CA VAL A 21 4.80 -13.03 1.72
C VAL A 21 5.12 -11.78 0.90
N TYR A 22 4.13 -11.19 0.24
CA TYR A 22 4.40 -9.98 -0.55
C TYR A 22 4.80 -8.80 0.34
N ALA A 23 4.24 -8.68 1.56
CA ALA A 23 4.59 -7.65 2.51
C ALA A 23 6.05 -7.77 2.97
N MET A 24 6.57 -8.98 3.18
CA MET A 24 7.98 -9.23 3.46
C MET A 24 8.86 -8.67 2.34
N PHE A 25 8.57 -9.01 1.08
CA PHE A 25 9.34 -8.48 -0.06
C PHE A 25 9.23 -6.95 -0.17
N ALA A 26 8.07 -6.37 0.09
CA ALA A 26 7.90 -4.92 0.10
C ALA A 26 8.78 -4.26 1.18
N VAL A 27 8.80 -4.77 2.41
CA VAL A 27 9.62 -4.22 3.50
C VAL A 27 11.12 -4.39 3.20
N ILE A 28 11.55 -5.53 2.66
CA ILE A 28 12.94 -5.74 2.26
C ILE A 28 13.33 -4.79 1.12
N SER A 29 12.42 -4.52 0.18
CA SER A 29 12.67 -3.56 -0.90
C SER A 29 12.85 -2.13 -0.37
N LEU A 30 12.03 -1.70 0.60
CA LEU A 30 12.19 -0.41 1.28
C LEU A 30 13.55 -0.32 2.00
N TYR A 31 13.96 -1.38 2.70
CA TYR A 31 15.28 -1.43 3.34
C TYR A 31 16.42 -1.24 2.33
N TYR A 32 16.37 -1.95 1.19
CA TYR A 32 17.38 -1.78 0.14
C TYR A 32 17.33 -0.39 -0.49
N TYR A 33 16.16 0.23 -0.61
CA TYR A 33 16.07 1.62 -1.09
C TYR A 33 16.77 2.59 -0.13
N ILE A 34 16.47 2.51 1.16
CA ILE A 34 17.05 3.36 2.22
C ILE A 34 18.56 3.20 2.28
N THR A 35 19.07 1.97 2.09
CA THR A 35 20.52 1.68 2.12
C THR A 35 21.24 1.93 0.79
N GLY A 36 20.55 2.50 -0.23
CA GLY A 36 21.16 2.87 -1.53
C GLY A 36 21.39 1.70 -2.49
N HIS A 37 20.85 0.51 -2.19
CA HIS A 37 21.01 -0.68 -3.03
C HIS A 37 19.85 -0.80 -4.02
N TYR A 38 19.70 0.16 -4.93
CA TYR A 38 18.51 0.30 -5.79
C TYR A 38 18.20 -0.92 -6.66
N THR A 39 19.21 -1.55 -7.27
CA THR A 39 18.99 -2.77 -8.06
C THR A 39 18.42 -3.89 -7.22
N LYS A 40 18.95 -4.12 -6.01
CA LYS A 40 18.40 -5.13 -5.08
C LYS A 40 16.97 -4.77 -4.66
N CYS A 41 16.70 -3.48 -4.45
CA CYS A 41 15.37 -2.98 -4.13
C CYS A 41 14.36 -3.40 -5.20
N PHE A 42 14.60 -3.07 -6.46
CA PHE A 42 13.65 -3.34 -7.54
C PHE A 42 13.57 -4.82 -7.92
N VAL A 43 14.65 -5.60 -7.79
CA VAL A 43 14.61 -7.06 -7.96
C VAL A 43 13.72 -7.69 -6.88
N VAL A 44 13.93 -7.34 -5.61
CA VAL A 44 13.14 -7.88 -4.49
C VAL A 44 11.68 -7.43 -4.59
N TYR A 45 11.43 -6.17 -4.95
CA TYR A 45 10.08 -5.68 -5.22
C TYR A 45 9.40 -6.48 -6.32
N ALA A 46 10.10 -6.73 -7.45
CA ALA A 46 9.57 -7.48 -8.58
C ALA A 46 9.27 -8.95 -8.22
N ILE A 47 10.09 -9.57 -7.36
CA ILE A 47 9.77 -10.90 -6.82
C ILE A 47 8.45 -10.84 -6.04
N GLY A 48 8.29 -9.86 -5.14
CA GLY A 48 7.03 -9.67 -4.40
C GLY A 48 5.82 -9.45 -5.32
N PHE A 49 6.00 -8.72 -6.43
CA PHE A 49 4.97 -8.52 -7.45
C PHE A 49 4.53 -9.83 -8.10
N CYS A 50 5.45 -10.78 -8.29
CA CYS A 50 5.11 -12.10 -8.84
C CYS A 50 4.25 -12.94 -7.88
N PHE A 51 4.31 -12.68 -6.56
CA PHE A 51 3.45 -13.36 -5.57
C PHE A 51 2.06 -12.73 -5.48
N LYS A 52 1.97 -11.39 -5.47
CA LYS A 52 0.68 -10.72 -5.29
C LYS A 52 0.68 -9.31 -5.89
N LEU A 53 -0.40 -9.01 -6.64
CA LEU A 53 -0.56 -7.73 -7.33
C LEU A 53 -0.57 -6.53 -6.35
N GLN A 54 -1.07 -6.68 -5.13
CA GLN A 54 -1.26 -5.60 -4.16
C GLN A 54 0.02 -4.84 -3.79
N ILE A 55 1.21 -5.42 -3.99
CA ILE A 55 2.48 -4.70 -3.82
C ILE A 55 2.59 -3.47 -4.75
N ILE A 56 1.78 -3.42 -5.83
CA ILE A 56 1.74 -2.29 -6.78
C ILE A 56 1.35 -0.98 -6.10
N PHE A 57 0.64 -1.04 -4.97
CA PHE A 57 0.27 0.16 -4.20
C PHE A 57 1.48 0.91 -3.63
N LEU A 58 2.64 0.28 -3.56
CA LEU A 58 3.90 0.94 -3.18
C LEU A 58 4.61 1.60 -4.37
N LEU A 59 4.29 1.21 -5.60
CA LEU A 59 4.96 1.69 -6.81
C LEU A 59 4.90 3.23 -7.01
N PRO A 60 3.78 3.93 -6.69
CA PRO A 60 3.73 5.39 -6.78
C PRO A 60 4.81 6.09 -5.96
N LEU A 61 5.16 5.57 -4.79
CA LEU A 61 6.26 6.13 -3.99
C LEU A 61 7.60 6.03 -4.74
N TYR A 62 7.94 4.86 -5.27
CA TYR A 62 9.20 4.70 -6.03
C TYR A 62 9.23 5.57 -7.30
N GLY A 63 8.09 5.73 -7.97
CA GLY A 63 7.98 6.62 -9.13
C GLY A 63 8.23 8.09 -8.76
N MET A 64 7.66 8.56 -7.66
CA MET A 64 7.86 9.93 -7.20
C MET A 64 9.27 10.15 -6.66
N LEU A 65 9.86 9.17 -5.95
CA LEU A 65 11.26 9.22 -5.53
C LEU A 65 12.21 9.31 -6.73
N TRP A 66 11.93 8.59 -7.81
CA TRP A 66 12.67 8.72 -9.05
C TRP A 66 12.57 10.13 -9.63
N LEU A 67 11.37 10.72 -9.66
CA LEU A 67 11.14 12.06 -10.21
C LEU A 67 11.81 13.18 -9.39
N PHE A 68 11.89 13.06 -8.07
CA PHE A 68 12.39 14.11 -7.20
C PHE A 68 13.85 13.93 -6.76
N GLU A 69 14.27 12.69 -6.49
CA GLU A 69 15.61 12.42 -5.97
C GLU A 69 16.62 12.05 -7.06
N HIS A 70 16.16 11.48 -8.17
CA HIS A 70 17.01 10.99 -9.28
C HIS A 70 18.14 10.03 -8.85
N LYS A 71 18.00 9.35 -7.70
CA LYS A 71 19.04 8.47 -7.14
C LYS A 71 19.17 7.14 -7.86
N HIS A 72 18.20 6.76 -8.68
CA HIS A 72 18.22 5.52 -9.44
C HIS A 72 17.71 5.72 -10.86
N SER A 73 18.13 4.83 -11.77
CA SER A 73 17.72 4.88 -13.17
C SER A 73 16.27 4.39 -13.32
N PHE A 74 15.52 4.96 -14.26
CA PHE A 74 14.23 4.48 -14.68
C PHE A 74 14.26 2.99 -15.14
N LEU A 75 15.39 2.55 -15.66
CA LEU A 75 15.59 1.15 -16.08
C LEU A 75 15.39 0.14 -14.94
N GLN A 76 15.47 0.56 -13.68
CA GLN A 76 15.22 -0.32 -12.54
C GLN A 76 13.76 -0.83 -12.51
N PHE A 77 12.82 -0.06 -13.03
CA PHE A 77 11.41 -0.50 -13.13
C PHE A 77 11.22 -1.67 -14.10
N LEU A 78 12.14 -1.90 -15.02
CA LEU A 78 12.09 -3.02 -15.97
C LEU A 78 12.25 -4.39 -15.29
N TRP A 79 12.78 -4.45 -14.06
CA TRP A 79 12.81 -5.69 -13.30
C TRP A 79 11.42 -6.28 -13.07
N ILE A 80 10.38 -5.43 -12.96
CA ILE A 80 8.99 -5.87 -12.72
C ILE A 80 8.48 -6.71 -13.88
N PRO A 81 8.35 -6.19 -15.12
CA PRO A 81 7.88 -7.00 -16.25
C PRO A 81 8.84 -8.14 -16.61
N LEU A 82 10.15 -7.98 -16.39
CA LEU A 82 11.14 -9.01 -16.66
C LEU A 82 10.92 -10.25 -15.77
N LEU A 83 10.86 -10.06 -14.43
CA LEU A 83 10.66 -11.17 -13.51
C LEU A 83 9.26 -11.77 -13.62
N TYR A 84 8.23 -10.94 -13.82
CA TYR A 84 6.87 -11.42 -14.07
C TYR A 84 6.82 -12.29 -15.33
N GLY A 85 7.51 -11.89 -16.42
CA GLY A 85 7.65 -12.69 -17.63
C GLY A 85 8.38 -14.01 -17.38
N LEU A 86 9.50 -13.97 -16.68
CA LEU A 86 10.30 -15.17 -16.38
C LEU A 86 9.55 -16.16 -15.49
N THR A 87 8.80 -15.68 -14.49
CA THR A 87 8.03 -16.58 -13.60
C THR A 87 6.84 -17.25 -14.28
N GLY A 88 6.32 -16.66 -15.36
CA GLY A 88 5.28 -17.28 -16.19
C GLY A 88 5.77 -18.37 -17.15
N LEU A 89 7.07 -18.40 -17.46
CA LEU A 89 7.63 -19.35 -18.45
C LEU A 89 7.40 -20.82 -18.12
N PRO A 90 7.55 -21.31 -16.86
CA PRO A 90 7.31 -22.72 -16.56
C PRO A 90 5.89 -23.18 -16.93
N SER A 91 4.87 -22.37 -16.69
CA SER A 91 3.48 -22.66 -17.03
C SER A 91 3.28 -22.75 -18.54
N ILE A 92 3.89 -21.83 -19.29
CA ILE A 92 3.86 -21.83 -20.77
C ILE A 92 4.56 -23.07 -21.34
N LEU A 93 5.72 -23.44 -20.78
CA LEU A 93 6.44 -24.64 -21.18
C LEU A 93 5.67 -25.93 -20.85
N ALA A 94 4.81 -25.88 -19.83
CA ALA A 94 3.89 -26.98 -19.50
C ALA A 94 2.64 -27.04 -20.40
N GLY A 95 2.44 -26.09 -21.31
CA GLY A 95 1.38 -26.11 -22.31
C GLY A 95 0.29 -25.04 -22.12
N ASP A 96 0.42 -24.15 -21.14
CA ASP A 96 -0.53 -23.05 -20.96
C ASP A 96 -0.34 -21.96 -22.03
N SER A 97 -1.43 -21.27 -22.37
CA SER A 97 -1.35 -20.17 -23.33
C SER A 97 -0.72 -18.92 -22.72
N TRP A 98 0.09 -18.22 -23.51
CA TRP A 98 0.68 -16.92 -23.14
C TRP A 98 -0.37 -15.93 -22.62
N SER A 99 -1.52 -15.84 -23.29
CA SER A 99 -2.55 -14.91 -22.92
C SER A 99 -3.19 -15.25 -21.56
N TYR A 100 -3.33 -16.52 -21.23
CA TYR A 100 -3.86 -16.97 -19.95
C TYR A 100 -2.91 -16.59 -18.80
N VAL A 101 -1.64 -16.93 -18.91
CA VAL A 101 -0.63 -16.69 -17.88
C VAL A 101 -0.48 -15.19 -17.59
N TYR A 102 -0.30 -14.36 -18.63
CA TYR A 102 0.01 -12.94 -18.42
C TYR A 102 -1.21 -12.05 -18.23
N ARG A 103 -2.42 -12.52 -18.55
CA ARG A 103 -3.66 -11.81 -18.25
C ARG A 103 -4.22 -12.06 -16.85
N THR A 104 -3.61 -12.93 -16.07
CA THR A 104 -4.10 -13.30 -14.74
C THR A 104 -4.29 -12.07 -13.84
N TYR A 105 -3.34 -11.14 -13.80
CA TYR A 105 -3.50 -9.92 -13.01
C TYR A 105 -4.53 -8.96 -13.59
N MET A 106 -4.63 -8.86 -14.91
CA MET A 106 -5.66 -8.03 -15.55
C MET A 106 -7.07 -8.58 -15.31
N SER A 107 -7.21 -9.89 -15.24
CA SER A 107 -8.50 -10.51 -14.89
C SER A 107 -8.91 -10.22 -13.45
N GLN A 108 -7.95 -10.17 -12.51
CA GLN A 108 -8.24 -9.80 -11.12
C GLN A 108 -8.75 -8.37 -10.97
N VAL A 109 -8.21 -7.43 -11.73
CA VAL A 109 -8.66 -6.01 -11.72
C VAL A 109 -10.11 -5.89 -12.22
N ASN A 110 -10.55 -6.80 -13.10
CA ASN A 110 -11.90 -6.76 -13.71
C ASN A 110 -12.93 -7.66 -13.01
N LEU A 111 -12.58 -8.30 -11.88
CA LEU A 111 -13.43 -9.31 -11.22
C LEU A 111 -14.67 -8.73 -10.57
N SER A 112 -14.64 -7.52 -10.07
CA SER A 112 -15.79 -6.86 -9.46
C SER A 112 -15.88 -5.41 -9.90
N ARG A 113 -17.11 -4.92 -10.05
CA ARG A 113 -17.43 -3.51 -10.33
C ARG A 113 -18.11 -2.85 -9.13
N ASP A 114 -18.19 -3.56 -8.01
CA ASP A 114 -18.75 -3.04 -6.77
C ASP A 114 -17.79 -2.03 -6.17
N THR A 115 -18.32 -0.93 -5.69
CA THR A 115 -17.48 0.10 -5.05
C THR A 115 -16.98 -0.32 -3.68
N PHE A 116 -17.76 -1.14 -2.98
CA PHE A 116 -17.51 -1.55 -1.61
C PHE A 116 -17.40 -3.08 -1.49
N LEU A 117 -16.30 -3.57 -0.87
CA LEU A 117 -16.06 -4.99 -0.58
C LEU A 117 -15.48 -5.15 0.85
N ASN A 118 -16.29 -4.84 1.87
CA ASN A 118 -15.95 -5.04 3.30
C ASN A 118 -14.69 -4.28 3.78
N TYR A 119 -14.30 -3.21 3.11
CA TYR A 119 -13.19 -2.37 3.52
C TYR A 119 -13.69 -0.98 3.96
N PRO A 120 -13.29 -0.44 5.13
CA PRO A 120 -13.83 0.79 5.71
C PRO A 120 -13.22 2.05 5.06
N ASN A 121 -13.29 2.17 3.74
CA ASN A 121 -12.81 3.30 2.97
C ASN A 121 -13.91 4.35 2.70
N ILE A 122 -13.62 5.32 1.81
CA ILE A 122 -14.59 6.35 1.45
C ILE A 122 -15.87 5.77 0.83
N TRP A 123 -15.78 4.62 0.15
CA TRP A 123 -16.91 3.97 -0.50
C TRP A 123 -17.84 3.27 0.48
N ALA A 124 -17.36 2.94 1.70
CA ALA A 124 -18.20 2.43 2.78
C ALA A 124 -19.14 3.51 3.36
N VAL A 125 -18.80 4.79 3.16
CA VAL A 125 -19.55 5.94 3.71
C VAL A 125 -20.47 6.57 2.66
N LEU A 126 -20.08 6.47 1.39
CA LEU A 126 -20.87 6.99 0.29
C LEU A 126 -22.02 6.01 -0.06
N PRO A 127 -23.14 6.52 -0.65
CA PRO A 127 -24.18 5.63 -1.15
C PRO A 127 -23.62 4.70 -2.23
N GLU A 128 -24.26 3.53 -2.37
CA GLU A 128 -23.85 2.55 -3.38
C GLU A 128 -23.89 3.17 -4.78
N LEU A 129 -22.71 3.37 -5.30
CA LEU A 129 -22.45 3.77 -6.67
C LEU A 129 -21.80 2.58 -7.38
N SER A 130 -22.12 2.32 -8.62
CA SER A 130 -21.54 1.20 -9.34
C SER A 130 -21.26 1.56 -10.81
N GLY A 131 -20.39 0.78 -11.43
CA GLY A 131 -20.10 0.86 -12.85
C GLY A 131 -18.74 1.51 -13.19
N ASP A 132 -18.32 1.30 -14.42
CA ASP A 132 -17.02 1.74 -14.96
C ASP A 132 -16.71 3.25 -14.77
N PRO A 133 -17.69 4.18 -14.87
CA PRO A 133 -17.39 5.58 -14.63
C PRO A 133 -16.93 5.86 -13.19
N VAL A 134 -17.52 5.18 -12.21
CA VAL A 134 -17.17 5.35 -10.79
C VAL A 134 -15.77 4.81 -10.52
N VAL A 135 -15.44 3.65 -11.09
CA VAL A 135 -14.09 3.07 -10.98
C VAL A 135 -13.04 4.04 -11.53
N ARG A 136 -13.24 4.60 -12.72
CA ARG A 136 -12.30 5.57 -13.30
C ARG A 136 -12.18 6.86 -12.51
N VAL A 137 -13.26 7.35 -11.92
CA VAL A 137 -13.24 8.53 -11.04
C VAL A 137 -12.43 8.20 -9.79
N ALA A 138 -12.61 7.02 -9.19
CA ALA A 138 -11.85 6.57 -8.04
C ALA A 138 -10.34 6.47 -8.32
N GLU A 139 -9.97 5.90 -9.47
CA GLU A 139 -8.59 5.84 -9.95
C GLU A 139 -8.00 7.25 -10.10
N GLY A 140 -8.73 8.15 -10.76
CA GLY A 140 -8.32 9.54 -10.94
C GLY A 140 -8.12 10.28 -9.61
N ILE A 141 -9.04 10.15 -8.66
CA ILE A 141 -8.92 10.72 -7.31
C ILE A 141 -7.68 10.16 -6.60
N THR A 142 -7.48 8.85 -6.67
CA THR A 142 -6.32 8.18 -6.04
C THR A 142 -5.01 8.76 -6.56
N ILE A 143 -4.87 8.88 -7.89
CA ILE A 143 -3.68 9.45 -8.52
C ILE A 143 -3.46 10.90 -8.07
N VAL A 144 -4.50 11.73 -8.11
CA VAL A 144 -4.42 13.15 -7.71
C VAL A 144 -4.00 13.28 -6.24
N VAL A 145 -4.61 12.52 -5.34
CA VAL A 145 -4.28 12.55 -3.91
C VAL A 145 -2.83 12.12 -3.67
N LEU A 146 -2.39 11.03 -4.31
CA LEU A 146 -1.01 10.55 -4.22
C LEU A 146 -0.01 11.58 -4.75
N VAL A 147 -0.25 12.14 -5.94
CA VAL A 147 0.62 13.14 -6.54
C VAL A 147 0.73 14.38 -5.66
N ILE A 148 -0.40 14.90 -5.16
CA ILE A 148 -0.38 16.05 -4.25
C ILE A 148 0.39 15.73 -2.97
N PHE A 149 0.06 14.61 -2.29
CA PHE A 149 0.69 14.25 -1.03
C PHE A 149 2.21 14.05 -1.18
N LEU A 150 2.63 13.21 -2.13
CA LEU A 150 4.04 12.89 -2.34
C LEU A 150 4.83 14.12 -2.84
N THR A 151 4.24 14.95 -3.73
CA THR A 151 4.88 16.21 -4.15
C THR A 151 5.09 17.14 -2.96
N MET A 152 4.10 17.28 -2.06
CA MET A 152 4.25 18.13 -0.88
C MET A 152 5.32 17.64 0.08
N CYS A 153 5.54 16.33 0.16
CA CYS A 153 6.56 15.73 1.01
C CYS A 153 7.96 15.72 0.38
N LEU A 154 8.05 15.48 -0.95
CA LEU A 154 9.32 15.26 -1.64
C LEU A 154 9.89 16.50 -2.35
N LYS A 155 9.08 17.57 -2.55
CA LYS A 155 9.49 18.77 -3.30
C LYS A 155 10.69 19.49 -2.68
N LYS A 156 10.86 19.42 -1.37
CA LYS A 156 11.99 20.04 -0.69
C LYS A 156 13.16 19.05 -0.69
N LYS A 157 14.31 19.51 -1.19
CA LYS A 157 15.54 18.72 -1.28
C LYS A 157 16.10 18.47 0.13
N HIS A 158 15.76 17.38 0.74
CA HIS A 158 16.38 16.88 1.95
C HIS A 158 16.63 15.37 1.83
N VAL A 159 17.52 14.86 2.64
CA VAL A 159 17.76 13.40 2.69
C VAL A 159 16.59 12.75 3.41
N ILE A 160 15.87 11.86 2.72
CA ILE A 160 14.74 11.13 3.33
C ILE A 160 15.28 10.15 4.36
N THR A 161 14.84 10.30 5.59
CA THR A 161 15.17 9.40 6.69
C THR A 161 14.42 8.07 6.59
N ALA A 162 14.90 7.04 7.29
CA ALA A 162 14.21 5.75 7.35
C ALA A 162 12.78 5.88 7.91
N LEU A 163 12.56 6.76 8.89
CA LEU A 163 11.23 6.99 9.47
C LEU A 163 10.30 7.69 8.47
N GLU A 164 10.79 8.70 7.76
CA GLU A 164 10.01 9.36 6.70
C GLU A 164 9.66 8.37 5.60
N MET A 165 10.61 7.51 5.18
CA MET A 165 10.36 6.49 4.18
C MET A 165 9.25 5.52 4.61
N LEU A 166 9.26 5.06 5.88
CA LEU A 166 8.19 4.21 6.42
C LEU A 166 6.84 4.94 6.43
N CYS A 167 6.83 6.20 6.86
CA CYS A 167 5.62 7.02 6.88
C CYS A 167 5.04 7.20 5.47
N LEU A 168 5.88 7.61 4.51
CA LEU A 168 5.49 7.81 3.12
C LEU A 168 5.00 6.51 2.47
N ALA A 169 5.71 5.40 2.71
CA ALA A 169 5.34 4.09 2.18
C ALA A 169 3.98 3.62 2.73
N GLY A 170 3.79 3.69 4.05
CA GLY A 170 2.54 3.30 4.69
C GLY A 170 1.36 4.14 4.21
N ILE A 171 1.49 5.47 4.17
CA ILE A 171 0.43 6.37 3.69
C ILE A 171 0.17 6.15 2.19
N THR A 172 1.19 5.91 1.36
CA THR A 172 1.00 5.65 -0.07
C THR A 172 0.15 4.41 -0.31
N VAL A 173 0.49 3.29 0.32
CA VAL A 173 -0.28 2.04 0.23
C VAL A 173 -1.71 2.25 0.75
N TRP A 174 -1.85 2.91 1.90
CA TRP A 174 -3.16 3.19 2.50
C TRP A 174 -4.02 4.11 1.63
N THR A 175 -3.42 5.12 0.97
CA THR A 175 -4.13 6.00 0.04
C THR A 175 -4.74 5.21 -1.12
N CYS A 176 -4.02 4.24 -1.68
CA CYS A 176 -4.57 3.36 -2.70
C CYS A 176 -5.80 2.61 -2.18
N ALA A 177 -5.70 1.95 -1.03
CA ALA A 177 -6.82 1.23 -0.44
C ALA A 177 -7.98 2.15 -0.04
N MET A 178 -7.71 3.39 0.40
CA MET A 178 -8.72 4.35 0.85
C MET A 178 -9.58 4.90 -0.29
N PHE A 179 -9.02 5.11 -1.48
CA PHE A 179 -9.71 5.79 -2.58
C PHE A 179 -10.07 4.89 -3.76
N LEU A 180 -9.39 3.76 -3.97
CA LEU A 180 -9.78 2.78 -4.99
C LEU A 180 -11.06 2.05 -4.59
N THR A 181 -11.84 1.66 -5.60
CA THR A 181 -13.01 0.78 -5.46
C THR A 181 -12.58 -0.69 -5.34
N CYS A 182 -13.52 -1.57 -5.01
CA CYS A 182 -13.31 -3.03 -4.94
C CYS A 182 -12.21 -3.45 -3.96
N MET A 183 -12.01 -2.66 -2.90
CA MET A 183 -11.02 -2.96 -1.87
C MET A 183 -11.58 -3.93 -0.83
N HIS A 184 -10.86 -5.03 -0.64
CA HIS A 184 -11.10 -5.97 0.46
C HIS A 184 -10.37 -5.52 1.73
N GLU A 185 -10.83 -5.95 2.89
CA GLU A 185 -10.27 -5.68 4.21
C GLU A 185 -8.76 -5.97 4.33
N ARG A 186 -8.22 -6.86 3.49
CA ARG A 186 -6.80 -7.27 3.51
C ARG A 186 -5.89 -6.45 2.58
N TYR A 187 -6.45 -5.57 1.74
CA TYR A 187 -5.63 -4.88 0.73
C TYR A 187 -4.75 -3.78 1.31
N ASP A 188 -5.00 -3.33 2.52
CA ASP A 188 -4.10 -2.43 3.24
C ASP A 188 -3.16 -3.15 4.23
N TYR A 189 -3.08 -4.49 4.19
CA TYR A 189 -2.23 -5.31 5.06
C TYR A 189 -0.80 -4.77 5.16
N LEU A 190 -0.21 -4.35 4.03
CA LEU A 190 1.12 -3.79 3.99
C LEU A 190 1.20 -2.45 4.76
N SER A 191 0.20 -1.57 4.62
CA SER A 191 0.17 -0.30 5.34
C SER A 191 0.03 -0.50 6.84
N LEU A 192 -0.78 -1.49 7.27
CA LEU A 192 -0.95 -1.86 8.68
C LEU A 192 0.38 -2.24 9.34
N ILE A 193 1.21 -3.02 8.65
CA ILE A 193 2.52 -3.44 9.15
C ILE A 193 3.50 -2.27 9.17
N ILE A 194 3.61 -1.53 8.08
CA ILE A 194 4.56 -0.41 7.96
C ILE A 194 4.25 0.68 8.98
N LEU A 195 2.98 1.08 9.09
CA LEU A 195 2.58 2.15 10.02
C LEU A 195 2.63 1.69 11.49
N TRP A 196 2.47 0.40 11.77
CA TRP A 196 2.74 -0.15 13.11
C TRP A 196 4.21 0.02 13.50
N VAL A 197 5.14 -0.37 12.62
CA VAL A 197 6.58 -0.22 12.86
C VAL A 197 6.95 1.25 12.97
N TYR A 198 6.42 2.11 12.09
CA TYR A 198 6.60 3.55 12.16
C TYR A 198 6.10 4.12 13.49
N GLY A 199 4.90 3.76 13.94
CA GLY A 199 4.33 4.22 15.21
C GLY A 199 5.15 3.82 16.42
N LEU A 200 5.68 2.58 16.45
CA LEU A 200 6.59 2.12 17.52
C LEU A 200 7.89 2.93 17.57
N ALA A 201 8.44 3.29 16.42
CA ALA A 201 9.71 4.00 16.32
C ALA A 201 9.57 5.52 16.51
N LYS A 202 8.43 6.11 16.11
CA LYS A 202 8.22 7.57 16.12
C LYS A 202 7.80 8.12 17.47
N GLY A 203 6.79 7.51 18.12
CA GLY A 203 6.36 7.97 19.43
C GLY A 203 4.91 7.64 19.79
N LYS A 204 4.51 8.10 20.99
CA LYS A 204 3.24 7.69 21.61
C LYS A 204 1.99 8.05 20.79
N TYR A 205 2.00 9.17 20.09
CA TYR A 205 0.83 9.61 19.32
C TYR A 205 0.64 8.72 18.08
N GLU A 206 1.68 8.54 17.27
CA GLU A 206 1.67 7.74 16.06
C GLU A 206 1.40 6.27 16.39
N PHE A 207 1.94 5.79 17.53
CA PHE A 207 1.63 4.45 18.03
C PHE A 207 0.15 4.27 18.36
N ARG A 208 -0.49 5.27 19.04
CA ARG A 208 -1.94 5.22 19.32
C ARG A 208 -2.77 5.17 18.05
N LEU A 209 -2.41 5.97 17.03
CA LEU A 209 -3.08 5.91 15.73
C LEU A 209 -2.96 4.52 15.09
N SER A 210 -1.76 3.92 15.15
CA SER A 210 -1.54 2.55 14.65
C SER A 210 -2.39 1.52 15.39
N VAL A 211 -2.53 1.66 16.71
CA VAL A 211 -3.40 0.78 17.52
C VAL A 211 -4.86 0.92 17.08
N VAL A 212 -5.37 2.13 16.91
CA VAL A 212 -6.75 2.35 16.44
C VAL A 212 -6.96 1.74 15.06
N MET A 213 -6.01 1.94 14.15
CA MET A 213 -6.01 1.35 12.82
C MET A 213 -6.09 -0.20 12.88
N GLN A 214 -5.24 -0.83 13.71
CA GLN A 214 -5.25 -2.28 13.93
C GLN A 214 -6.57 -2.78 14.51
N CYS A 215 -7.16 -2.06 15.47
CA CYS A 215 -8.46 -2.43 16.06
C CYS A 215 -9.58 -2.40 15.01
N ILE A 216 -9.68 -1.32 14.21
CA ILE A 216 -10.70 -1.21 13.16
C ILE A 216 -10.54 -2.34 12.15
N MET A 217 -9.33 -2.60 11.69
CA MET A 217 -9.10 -3.65 10.69
C MET A 217 -9.31 -5.05 11.26
N THR A 218 -8.96 -5.30 12.53
CA THR A 218 -9.29 -6.55 13.19
C THR A 218 -10.80 -6.81 13.20
N ILE A 219 -11.61 -5.78 13.47
CA ILE A 219 -13.06 -5.86 13.38
C ILE A 219 -13.48 -6.20 11.94
N CYS A 220 -12.95 -5.52 10.93
CA CYS A 220 -13.29 -5.79 9.52
C CYS A 220 -12.91 -7.22 9.09
N TYR A 221 -11.76 -7.75 9.53
CA TYR A 221 -11.36 -9.12 9.27
C TYR A 221 -12.29 -10.18 9.90
N THR A 222 -13.06 -9.83 10.93
CA THR A 222 -14.06 -10.71 11.55
C THR A 222 -15.47 -10.56 10.97
N SER A 223 -15.64 -9.74 9.94
CA SER A 223 -16.96 -9.41 9.35
C SER A 223 -17.74 -10.59 8.78
N LEU A 224 -17.08 -11.67 8.41
CA LEU A 224 -17.74 -12.92 8.01
C LEU A 224 -18.56 -13.56 9.14
N ILE A 225 -18.24 -13.24 10.40
CA ILE A 225 -18.90 -13.83 11.58
C ILE A 225 -19.90 -12.85 12.17
N ASN A 226 -19.67 -11.54 12.02
CA ASN A 226 -20.45 -10.50 12.66
C ASN A 226 -20.84 -9.39 11.67
N TYR A 227 -22.06 -8.87 11.82
CA TYR A 227 -22.49 -7.68 11.09
C TYR A 227 -21.95 -6.42 11.77
N PHE A 228 -21.27 -5.55 11.01
CA PHE A 228 -20.76 -4.29 11.51
C PHE A 228 -21.31 -3.11 10.71
N PRO A 229 -21.50 -1.94 11.33
CA PRO A 229 -21.87 -0.71 10.64
C PRO A 229 -20.65 -0.13 9.91
N TYR A 230 -20.31 -0.64 8.73
CA TYR A 230 -19.19 -0.17 7.91
C TYR A 230 -19.16 1.32 7.67
N PRO A 231 -20.27 2.06 7.47
CA PRO A 231 -20.22 3.50 7.36
C PRO A 231 -19.60 4.19 8.58
N LEU A 232 -19.93 3.74 9.79
CA LEU A 232 -19.37 4.28 11.02
C LEU A 232 -17.87 3.96 11.14
N LEU A 233 -17.49 2.71 10.87
CA LEU A 233 -16.07 2.30 10.85
C LEU A 233 -15.30 3.08 9.80
N GLY A 234 -15.88 3.30 8.61
CA GLY A 234 -15.30 4.10 7.54
C GLY A 234 -15.05 5.55 7.96
N MET A 235 -16.02 6.20 8.60
CA MET A 235 -15.83 7.57 9.10
C MET A 235 -14.67 7.66 10.09
N VAL A 236 -14.57 6.74 11.06
CA VAL A 236 -13.46 6.73 12.02
C VAL A 236 -12.13 6.44 11.31
N TYR A 237 -12.12 5.49 10.38
CA TYR A 237 -10.91 5.13 9.64
C TYR A 237 -10.38 6.27 8.75
N ILE A 238 -11.29 7.03 8.11
CA ILE A 238 -10.96 8.25 7.36
C ILE A 238 -10.34 9.31 8.29
N CYS A 239 -10.88 9.51 9.52
CA CYS A 239 -10.29 10.44 10.48
C CYS A 239 -8.86 10.03 10.88
N VAL A 240 -8.60 8.73 11.09
CA VAL A 240 -7.26 8.21 11.38
C VAL A 240 -6.33 8.41 10.20
N TYR A 241 -6.81 8.16 8.97
CA TYR A 241 -6.08 8.40 7.73
C TYR A 241 -5.66 9.89 7.60
N ILE A 242 -6.60 10.82 7.76
CA ILE A 242 -6.32 12.26 7.70
C ILE A 242 -5.28 12.65 8.75
N ALA A 243 -5.38 12.13 9.98
CA ALA A 243 -4.41 12.39 11.03
C ALA A 243 -3.00 11.94 10.63
N TYR A 244 -2.85 10.77 10.01
CA TYR A 244 -1.56 10.28 9.50
C TYR A 244 -1.02 11.14 8.36
N VAL A 245 -1.85 11.52 7.38
CA VAL A 245 -1.45 12.40 6.27
C VAL A 245 -0.96 13.76 6.77
N CYS A 246 -1.68 14.37 7.74
CA CYS A 246 -1.27 15.62 8.36
C CYS A 246 0.07 15.50 9.10
N ARG A 247 0.30 14.39 9.78
CA ARG A 247 1.57 14.12 10.50
C ARG A 247 2.72 13.87 9.53
N GLY A 248 2.53 13.06 8.51
CA GLY A 248 3.55 12.83 7.48
C GLY A 248 4.00 14.12 6.82
N LYS A 249 3.03 14.99 6.46
CA LYS A 249 3.34 16.32 5.92
C LYS A 249 4.13 17.20 6.90
N LYS A 250 3.78 17.17 8.20
CA LYS A 250 4.49 17.94 9.23
C LYS A 250 5.91 17.45 9.39
N GLU A 251 6.13 16.15 9.41
CA GLU A 251 7.45 15.53 9.53
C GLU A 251 8.39 15.95 8.40
N CYS A 252 7.91 15.87 7.15
CA CYS A 252 8.67 16.32 5.99
C CYS A 252 9.00 17.82 6.02
N ARG A 253 8.21 18.67 6.71
CA ARG A 253 8.51 20.10 6.88
C ARG A 253 9.54 20.37 7.96
N GLU A 254 9.42 19.74 9.13
CA GLU A 254 10.32 19.96 10.26
C GLU A 254 11.78 19.60 9.94
N HIS A 255 12.01 18.61 9.08
CA HIS A 255 13.35 18.28 8.60
C HIS A 255 13.93 19.38 7.71
N THR A 256 13.12 19.94 6.84
CA THR A 256 13.57 21.01 5.93
C THR A 256 13.96 22.28 6.67
N ASP A 257 13.22 22.63 7.72
CA ASP A 257 13.48 23.86 8.49
C ASP A 257 14.74 23.72 9.37
N LYS A 258 15.11 22.49 9.77
CA LYS A 258 16.36 22.20 10.51
C LYS A 258 17.60 22.17 9.63
N GLU A 259 17.50 21.89 8.35
CA GLU A 259 18.62 21.91 7.40
C GLU A 259 18.86 23.32 6.82
N ALA A 260 17.90 24.22 6.93
CA ALA A 260 17.96 25.58 6.42
C ALA A 260 18.43 26.63 7.46
N GLY A 261 18.54 26.27 8.73
CA GLY A 261 19.04 27.11 9.84
C GLY A 261 20.35 26.61 10.40
#